data_b2fd1503482045dba02e227c38d5b76c
#
_entry.id   b2fd1503482045dba02e227c38d5b76c
#
_cell.length_a   1.000
_cell.length_b   1.000
_cell.length_c   1.000
_cell.angle_alpha   90.00
_cell.angle_beta   90.00
_cell.angle_gamma   90.00
#
_symmetry.space_group_name_H-M   'P 1'
#
loop_
_entity.id
_entity.type
_entity.pdbx_description
1 polymer ?
#
loop_
_entity_poly.entity_id
_entity_poly.type
_entity_poly.pdbx_seq_one_letter_code
_entity_poly.pdbx_strand_id
1 'polypeptide(L)'
;NGYVKTGWLLLNNSWYMFNADGSMITGWHGDYYFDENGKMKANTFVEGYYLGADGKYVKNQWIKDGGKDYFMDANGKARKNAWQGAYYLGADGVMMTNTFTPDGFYVGSDGAYYTNRWFKNKGKDYYVNVYGNIVKNAWIGSYYLGNDGAMLTNTFTPDGYYVGENGAYLTNTKINVDGKDY
;
A
#
# COMPACT_ATOMS: atom_id res chain seq x y z
N ASN A 1 13.79 46.63 31.84
CA ASN A 1 14.59 45.39 31.83
C ASN A 1 13.84 44.35 31.05
N GLY A 2 14.22 44.12 29.77
CA GLY A 2 13.68 43.03 28.95
C GLY A 2 14.26 41.70 29.40
N TYR A 3 13.40 40.77 29.82
CA TYR A 3 13.83 39.41 30.08
C TYR A 3 14.02 38.67 28.75
N VAL A 4 15.14 37.96 28.62
CA VAL A 4 15.38 37.06 27.47
C VAL A 4 14.42 35.91 27.58
N LYS A 5 13.63 35.65 26.50
CA LYS A 5 12.74 34.48 26.42
C LYS A 5 13.55 33.24 26.19
N THR A 6 13.33 32.21 27.02
CA THR A 6 13.93 30.87 26.88
C THR A 6 12.84 29.80 26.90
N GLY A 7 13.13 28.64 26.37
CA GLY A 7 12.19 27.52 26.30
C GLY A 7 11.02 27.79 25.35
N TRP A 8 9.90 27.11 25.57
CA TRP A 8 8.74 27.15 24.69
C TRP A 8 7.99 28.48 24.71
N LEU A 9 7.55 28.94 23.56
CA LEU A 9 6.71 30.13 23.37
C LEU A 9 5.60 29.82 22.36
N LEU A 10 4.35 30.05 22.76
CA LEU A 10 3.21 30.08 21.84
C LEU A 10 2.96 31.55 21.43
N LEU A 11 3.08 31.84 20.15
CA LEU A 11 2.84 33.16 19.57
C LEU A 11 2.04 33.03 18.27
N ASN A 12 0.92 33.72 18.15
CA ASN A 12 0.04 33.72 16.98
C ASN A 12 -0.29 32.29 16.49
N ASN A 13 -0.73 31.40 17.40
CA ASN A 13 -1.04 30.00 17.18
C ASN A 13 0.13 29.15 16.63
N SER A 14 1.35 29.57 16.83
CA SER A 14 2.55 28.85 16.44
C SER A 14 3.49 28.68 17.63
N TRP A 15 4.03 27.46 17.75
CA TRP A 15 5.02 27.15 18.77
C TRP A 15 6.43 27.47 18.28
N TYR A 16 7.21 28.06 19.14
CA TYR A 16 8.63 28.37 18.98
C TYR A 16 9.40 27.88 20.21
N MET A 17 10.70 27.67 20.04
CA MET A 17 11.57 27.26 21.13
C MET A 17 12.86 28.09 21.10
N PHE A 18 13.34 28.49 22.30
CA PHE A 18 14.54 29.31 22.48
C PHE A 18 15.52 28.58 23.38
N ASN A 19 16.78 28.66 23.04
CA ASN A 19 17.90 28.21 23.87
C ASN A 19 18.01 29.00 25.18
N ALA A 20 18.90 28.55 26.08
CA ALA A 20 19.16 29.24 27.35
C ALA A 20 19.73 30.65 27.18
N ASP A 21 20.43 30.92 26.06
CA ASP A 21 20.95 32.24 25.69
C ASP A 21 19.92 33.14 24.98
N GLY A 22 18.69 32.63 24.75
CA GLY A 22 17.62 33.33 24.06
C GLY A 22 17.66 33.26 22.55
N SER A 23 18.58 32.52 21.96
CA SER A 23 18.59 32.25 20.51
C SER A 23 17.43 31.37 20.11
N MET A 24 16.78 31.68 18.98
CA MET A 24 15.67 30.92 18.45
C MET A 24 16.17 29.60 17.84
N ILE A 25 15.49 28.49 18.12
CA ILE A 25 15.80 27.16 17.56
C ILE A 25 15.18 27.03 16.18
N THR A 26 15.96 26.50 15.23
CA THR A 26 15.53 26.08 13.89
C THR A 26 16.07 24.68 13.59
N GLY A 27 15.43 23.94 12.66
CA GLY A 27 15.78 22.56 12.37
C GLY A 27 15.29 21.58 13.45
N TRP A 28 15.93 20.41 13.51
CA TRP A 28 15.60 19.38 14.49
C TRP A 28 16.09 19.75 15.90
N HIS A 29 15.20 19.61 16.87
CA HIS A 29 15.51 19.70 18.29
C HIS A 29 14.73 18.66 19.10
N GLY A 30 15.42 17.63 19.54
CA GLY A 30 14.79 16.44 20.11
C GLY A 30 13.83 15.77 19.13
N ASP A 31 12.57 15.60 19.54
CA ASP A 31 11.53 14.98 18.70
C ASP A 31 10.79 15.99 17.78
N TYR A 32 11.18 17.27 17.81
CA TYR A 32 10.49 18.37 17.12
C TYR A 32 11.31 18.93 15.98
N TYR A 33 10.64 19.50 14.99
CA TYR A 33 11.27 20.26 13.91
C TYR A 33 10.72 21.68 13.83
N PHE A 34 11.62 22.64 13.72
CA PHE A 34 11.32 24.08 13.57
C PHE A 34 11.79 24.55 12.20
N ASP A 35 10.93 25.28 11.46
CA ASP A 35 11.33 25.81 10.15
C ASP A 35 12.35 26.96 10.27
N GLU A 36 12.76 27.53 9.14
CA GLU A 36 13.71 28.63 9.07
C GLU A 36 13.29 29.89 9.85
N ASN A 37 11.96 30.04 10.07
CA ASN A 37 11.39 31.11 10.87
C ASN A 37 11.19 30.71 12.34
N GLY A 38 11.73 29.57 12.77
CA GLY A 38 11.60 29.03 14.12
C GLY A 38 10.21 28.44 14.45
N LYS A 39 9.33 28.29 13.47
CA LYS A 39 7.97 27.80 13.68
C LYS A 39 7.96 26.27 13.73
N MET A 40 7.42 25.70 14.83
CA MET A 40 7.26 24.26 14.97
C MET A 40 6.36 23.69 13.86
N LYS A 41 6.80 22.64 13.20
CA LYS A 41 6.01 21.86 12.25
C LYS A 41 5.16 20.82 12.96
N ALA A 42 3.95 20.59 12.45
CA ALA A 42 3.03 19.55 12.92
C ALA A 42 2.14 19.07 11.75
N ASN A 43 1.60 17.85 11.86
CA ASN A 43 0.74 17.21 10.85
C ASN A 43 1.35 17.24 9.44
N THR A 44 2.64 16.94 9.32
CA THR A 44 3.35 17.00 8.03
C THR A 44 4.59 16.13 8.01
N PHE A 45 5.04 15.77 6.80
CA PHE A 45 6.33 15.12 6.61
C PHE A 45 7.47 16.14 6.56
N VAL A 46 8.57 15.81 7.26
CA VAL A 46 9.85 16.50 7.18
C VAL A 46 10.96 15.45 7.10
N GLU A 47 11.74 15.46 6.02
CA GLU A 47 12.89 14.57 5.82
C GLU A 47 12.58 13.07 6.03
N GLY A 48 11.35 12.67 5.71
CA GLY A 48 10.86 11.28 5.84
C GLY A 48 10.37 10.88 7.23
N TYR A 49 10.30 11.81 8.18
CA TYR A 49 9.58 11.68 9.46
C TYR A 49 8.22 12.35 9.35
N TYR A 50 7.20 11.77 9.96
CA TYR A 50 5.91 12.44 10.10
C TYR A 50 5.78 13.08 11.47
N LEU A 51 5.53 14.37 11.50
CA LEU A 51 5.27 15.13 12.72
C LEU A 51 3.78 15.09 13.03
N GLY A 52 3.41 14.56 14.21
CA GLY A 52 2.03 14.50 14.67
C GLY A 52 1.44 15.85 15.03
N ALA A 53 0.21 15.86 15.51
CA ALA A 53 -0.48 17.09 15.91
C ALA A 53 0.21 17.81 17.09
N ASP A 54 0.94 17.09 17.92
CA ASP A 54 1.74 17.61 19.03
C ASP A 54 3.13 18.11 18.59
N GLY A 55 3.47 18.02 17.30
CA GLY A 55 4.74 18.38 16.70
C GLY A 55 5.85 17.35 16.86
N LYS A 56 5.64 16.26 17.60
CA LYS A 56 6.63 15.18 17.73
C LYS A 56 6.59 14.25 16.51
N TYR A 57 7.75 13.72 16.11
CA TYR A 57 7.73 12.70 15.09
C TYR A 57 7.21 11.36 15.63
N VAL A 58 6.46 10.67 14.75
CA VAL A 58 5.69 9.47 15.07
C VAL A 58 6.55 8.23 14.84
N LYS A 59 6.39 7.19 15.69
CA LYS A 59 7.10 5.90 15.61
C LYS A 59 6.14 4.73 15.73
N ASN A 60 6.48 3.61 15.09
CA ASN A 60 5.80 2.31 15.21
C ASN A 60 4.28 2.40 15.04
N GLN A 61 3.80 3.26 14.14
CA GLN A 61 2.36 3.35 13.92
C GLN A 61 2.00 3.76 12.50
N TRP A 62 0.78 3.43 12.14
CA TRP A 62 0.14 3.90 10.92
C TRP A 62 -0.27 5.36 11.06
N ILE A 63 -0.07 6.11 10.00
CA ILE A 63 -0.57 7.49 9.88
C ILE A 63 -1.31 7.65 8.55
N LYS A 64 -2.21 8.60 8.49
CA LYS A 64 -2.89 9.01 7.26
C LYS A 64 -2.54 10.46 6.96
N ASP A 65 -2.02 10.71 5.76
CA ASP A 65 -1.70 12.04 5.27
C ASP A 65 -2.14 12.21 3.82
N GLY A 66 -2.87 13.28 3.52
CA GLY A 66 -3.42 13.52 2.18
C GLY A 66 -4.28 12.37 1.63
N GLY A 67 -4.99 11.62 2.50
CA GLY A 67 -5.81 10.46 2.13
C GLY A 67 -5.02 9.17 1.87
N LYS A 68 -3.70 9.18 2.05
CA LYS A 68 -2.80 8.05 1.89
C LYS A 68 -2.36 7.50 3.23
N ASP A 69 -2.20 6.17 3.31
CA ASP A 69 -1.76 5.48 4.51
C ASP A 69 -0.26 5.17 4.43
N TYR A 70 0.45 5.43 5.53
CA TYR A 70 1.89 5.20 5.70
C TYR A 70 2.14 4.48 7.02
N PHE A 71 3.23 3.73 7.12
CA PHE A 71 3.70 3.19 8.38
C PHE A 71 5.05 3.80 8.77
N MET A 72 5.08 4.41 9.95
CA MET A 72 6.31 4.95 10.53
C MET A 72 6.99 3.85 11.34
N ASP A 73 8.24 3.53 11.03
CA ASP A 73 9.00 2.46 11.70
C ASP A 73 9.48 2.84 13.11
N ALA A 74 10.27 1.97 13.75
CA ALA A 74 10.81 2.20 15.09
C ALA A 74 11.74 3.43 15.16
N ASN A 75 12.33 3.82 14.04
CA ASN A 75 13.19 5.01 13.94
C ASN A 75 12.41 6.28 13.56
N GLY A 76 11.10 6.17 13.35
CA GLY A 76 10.23 7.26 12.92
C GLY A 76 10.31 7.58 11.43
N LYS A 77 10.92 6.70 10.61
CA LYS A 77 10.96 6.85 9.16
C LYS A 77 9.79 6.13 8.50
N ALA A 78 9.27 6.70 7.41
CA ALA A 78 8.28 6.01 6.59
C ALA A 78 8.90 4.72 6.00
N ARG A 79 8.26 3.58 6.27
CA ARG A 79 8.64 2.29 5.71
C ARG A 79 8.37 2.30 4.21
N LYS A 80 9.30 1.72 3.41
CA LYS A 80 9.23 1.70 1.94
C LYS A 80 9.65 0.34 1.40
N ASN A 81 9.09 -0.05 0.25
CA ASN A 81 9.40 -1.30 -0.46
C ASN A 81 9.39 -2.51 0.47
N ALA A 82 8.40 -2.59 1.37
CA ALA A 82 8.38 -3.61 2.40
C ALA A 82 6.98 -3.89 2.93
N TRP A 83 6.81 -5.07 3.47
CA TRP A 83 5.60 -5.49 4.17
C TRP A 83 5.56 -4.95 5.61
N GLN A 84 4.35 -4.55 6.01
CA GLN A 84 3.97 -4.32 7.41
C GLN A 84 2.75 -5.17 7.71
N GLY A 85 2.97 -6.35 8.29
CA GLY A 85 1.90 -7.35 8.44
C GLY A 85 1.35 -7.76 7.07
N ALA A 86 0.05 -7.60 6.86
CA ALA A 86 -0.62 -7.93 5.60
C ALA A 86 -0.56 -6.82 4.53
N TYR A 87 0.11 -5.72 4.78
CA TYR A 87 0.10 -4.51 3.95
C TYR A 87 1.48 -4.23 3.36
N TYR A 88 1.54 -3.87 2.07
CA TYR A 88 2.79 -3.51 1.40
C TYR A 88 2.92 -2.00 1.22
N LEU A 89 4.04 -1.44 1.68
CA LEU A 89 4.40 -0.03 1.47
C LEU A 89 5.25 0.08 0.20
N GLY A 90 4.81 0.90 -0.73
CA GLY A 90 5.51 1.12 -2.01
C GLY A 90 6.82 1.92 -1.87
N ALA A 91 7.43 2.25 -2.99
CA ALA A 91 8.69 3.00 -3.04
C ALA A 91 8.56 4.43 -2.48
N ASP A 92 7.38 5.02 -2.55
CA ASP A 92 7.03 6.32 -1.97
C ASP A 92 6.62 6.23 -0.49
N GLY A 93 6.50 5.00 0.06
CA GLY A 93 6.06 4.73 1.42
C GLY A 93 4.53 4.66 1.58
N VAL A 94 3.77 4.85 0.51
CA VAL A 94 2.29 4.73 0.54
C VAL A 94 1.90 3.27 0.55
N MET A 95 0.89 2.92 1.34
CA MET A 95 0.27 1.60 1.32
C MET A 95 -0.35 1.33 -0.06
N MET A 96 0.04 0.21 -0.68
CA MET A 96 -0.50 -0.20 -1.98
C MET A 96 -1.91 -0.78 -1.83
N THR A 97 -2.79 -0.49 -2.80
CA THR A 97 -4.17 -1.01 -2.85
C THR A 97 -4.55 -1.37 -4.28
N ASN A 98 -5.46 -2.36 -4.45
CA ASN A 98 -6.01 -2.81 -5.74
C ASN A 98 -4.96 -3.07 -6.81
N THR A 99 -3.82 -3.66 -6.44
CA THR A 99 -2.70 -3.87 -7.37
C THR A 99 -1.83 -5.05 -6.96
N PHE A 100 -0.94 -5.46 -7.87
CA PHE A 100 0.12 -6.40 -7.54
C PHE A 100 1.30 -5.70 -6.89
N THR A 101 1.84 -6.33 -5.86
CA THR A 101 3.11 -5.92 -5.25
C THR A 101 4.29 -6.41 -6.10
N PRO A 102 5.49 -5.84 -5.95
CA PRO A 102 6.68 -6.24 -6.72
C PRO A 102 7.05 -7.73 -6.58
N ASP A 103 6.72 -8.34 -5.44
CA ASP A 103 6.95 -9.76 -5.16
C ASP A 103 5.76 -10.67 -5.56
N GLY A 104 4.74 -10.10 -6.25
CA GLY A 104 3.69 -10.86 -6.96
C GLY A 104 2.42 -11.15 -6.16
N PHE A 105 2.25 -10.61 -4.98
CA PHE A 105 0.98 -10.69 -4.23
C PHE A 105 -0.02 -9.65 -4.73
N TYR A 106 -1.30 -9.96 -4.66
CA TYR A 106 -2.34 -8.97 -4.93
C TYR A 106 -2.88 -8.40 -3.62
N VAL A 107 -2.86 -7.08 -3.49
CA VAL A 107 -3.45 -6.35 -2.36
C VAL A 107 -4.79 -5.74 -2.76
N GLY A 108 -5.79 -5.89 -1.91
CA GLY A 108 -7.15 -5.42 -2.13
C GLY A 108 -7.35 -3.92 -1.90
N SER A 109 -8.59 -3.48 -1.92
CA SER A 109 -8.96 -2.08 -1.69
C SER A 109 -8.66 -1.60 -0.26
N ASP A 110 -8.60 -2.53 0.69
CA ASP A 110 -8.23 -2.30 2.07
C ASP A 110 -6.70 -2.36 2.30
N GLY A 111 -5.92 -2.65 1.25
CA GLY A 111 -4.47 -2.80 1.26
C GLY A 111 -3.98 -4.18 1.72
N ALA A 112 -4.83 -5.05 2.26
CA ALA A 112 -4.42 -6.38 2.69
C ALA A 112 -4.20 -7.30 1.47
N TYR A 113 -3.16 -8.16 1.52
CA TYR A 113 -2.99 -9.16 0.47
C TYR A 113 -4.07 -10.24 0.54
N TYR A 114 -4.44 -10.74 -0.64
CA TYR A 114 -5.47 -11.76 -0.77
C TYR A 114 -4.93 -13.18 -0.56
N THR A 115 -5.77 -14.03 0.04
CA THR A 115 -5.52 -15.47 0.16
C THR A 115 -6.81 -16.25 -0.15
N ASN A 116 -6.65 -17.42 -0.76
CA ASN A 116 -7.72 -18.41 -0.98
C ASN A 116 -9.01 -17.82 -1.55
N ARG A 117 -8.91 -16.98 -2.58
CA ARG A 117 -10.06 -16.31 -3.21
C ARG A 117 -9.88 -15.98 -4.67
N TRP A 118 -11.01 -15.85 -5.34
CA TRP A 118 -11.11 -15.21 -6.64
C TRP A 118 -11.11 -13.69 -6.50
N PHE A 119 -10.54 -13.01 -7.50
CA PHE A 119 -10.63 -11.57 -7.62
C PHE A 119 -10.54 -11.13 -9.08
N LYS A 120 -11.00 -9.92 -9.36
CA LYS A 120 -10.93 -9.32 -10.69
C LYS A 120 -9.89 -8.20 -10.70
N ASN A 121 -9.02 -8.22 -11.70
CA ASN A 121 -8.07 -7.15 -11.95
C ASN A 121 -8.05 -6.82 -13.45
N LYS A 122 -8.26 -5.56 -13.80
CA LYS A 122 -8.32 -5.06 -15.19
C LYS A 122 -9.21 -5.92 -16.10
N GLY A 123 -10.38 -6.33 -15.60
CA GLY A 123 -11.37 -7.09 -16.34
C GLY A 123 -11.11 -8.61 -16.43
N LYS A 124 -9.98 -9.11 -15.96
CA LYS A 124 -9.64 -10.54 -15.91
C LYS A 124 -9.85 -11.11 -14.51
N ASP A 125 -10.27 -12.37 -14.43
CA ASP A 125 -10.45 -13.09 -13.18
C ASP A 125 -9.18 -13.90 -12.85
N TYR A 126 -8.78 -13.88 -11.59
CA TYR A 126 -7.61 -14.55 -11.02
C TYR A 126 -7.99 -15.30 -9.75
N TYR A 127 -7.20 -16.29 -9.39
CA TYR A 127 -7.32 -16.96 -8.10
C TYR A 127 -5.97 -16.97 -7.36
N VAL A 128 -6.01 -16.63 -6.07
CA VAL A 128 -4.87 -16.79 -5.16
C VAL A 128 -5.10 -17.96 -4.22
N ASN A 129 -4.06 -18.77 -4.03
CA ASN A 129 -4.09 -19.89 -3.09
C ASN A 129 -4.03 -19.44 -1.62
N VAL A 130 -4.00 -20.39 -0.69
CA VAL A 130 -3.95 -20.13 0.76
C VAL A 130 -2.71 -19.34 1.20
N TYR A 131 -1.65 -19.33 0.39
CA TYR A 131 -0.41 -18.59 0.65
C TYR A 131 -0.39 -17.21 -0.02
N GLY A 132 -1.46 -16.83 -0.73
CA GLY A 132 -1.53 -15.57 -1.49
C GLY A 132 -0.88 -15.60 -2.87
N ASN A 133 -0.35 -16.75 -3.31
CA ASN A 133 0.26 -16.89 -4.64
C ASN A 133 -0.80 -17.00 -5.73
N ILE A 134 -0.60 -16.30 -6.84
CA ILE A 134 -1.42 -16.47 -8.05
C ILE A 134 -1.29 -17.91 -8.57
N VAL A 135 -2.44 -18.57 -8.74
CA VAL A 135 -2.49 -19.89 -9.38
C VAL A 135 -2.35 -19.71 -10.89
N LYS A 136 -1.51 -20.56 -11.52
CA LYS A 136 -1.22 -20.55 -12.95
C LYS A 136 -1.18 -21.97 -13.50
N ASN A 137 -1.54 -22.12 -14.78
CA ASN A 137 -1.50 -23.39 -15.50
C ASN A 137 -2.19 -24.53 -14.73
N ALA A 138 -3.34 -24.24 -14.11
CA ALA A 138 -4.03 -25.18 -13.24
C ALA A 138 -5.53 -24.93 -13.19
N TRP A 139 -6.26 -25.98 -12.85
CA TRP A 139 -7.69 -25.94 -12.58
C TRP A 139 -7.99 -25.50 -11.15
N ILE A 140 -8.99 -24.63 -11.01
CA ILE A 140 -9.66 -24.32 -9.74
C ILE A 140 -11.16 -24.64 -9.94
N GLY A 141 -11.56 -25.80 -9.45
CA GLY A 141 -12.91 -26.31 -9.74
C GLY A 141 -13.09 -26.50 -11.25
N SER A 142 -14.08 -25.82 -11.83
CA SER A 142 -14.40 -25.90 -13.27
C SER A 142 -13.68 -24.87 -14.13
N TYR A 143 -12.74 -24.09 -13.59
CA TYR A 143 -12.08 -22.96 -14.24
C TYR A 143 -10.59 -23.20 -14.39
N TYR A 144 -10.03 -22.91 -15.57
CA TYR A 144 -8.59 -23.05 -15.83
C TYR A 144 -7.89 -21.69 -15.80
N LEU A 145 -6.85 -21.58 -14.98
CA LEU A 145 -5.98 -20.41 -14.91
C LEU A 145 -4.81 -20.62 -15.90
N GLY A 146 -4.63 -19.68 -16.82
CA GLY A 146 -3.60 -19.76 -17.85
C GLY A 146 -2.19 -19.45 -17.29
N ASN A 147 -1.23 -19.34 -18.21
CA ASN A 147 0.18 -19.08 -17.88
C ASN A 147 0.39 -17.69 -17.20
N ASP A 148 -0.44 -16.70 -17.53
CA ASP A 148 -0.43 -15.37 -16.89
C ASP A 148 -1.23 -15.34 -15.57
N GLY A 149 -1.88 -16.46 -15.20
CA GLY A 149 -2.75 -16.61 -14.04
C GLY A 149 -4.17 -16.11 -14.26
N ALA A 150 -4.50 -15.55 -15.42
CA ALA A 150 -5.87 -15.17 -15.74
C ALA A 150 -6.71 -16.40 -16.09
N MET A 151 -7.99 -16.40 -15.69
CA MET A 151 -8.95 -17.40 -16.07
C MET A 151 -9.15 -17.40 -17.59
N LEU A 152 -9.06 -18.57 -18.21
CA LEU A 152 -9.32 -18.75 -19.65
C LEU A 152 -10.82 -18.71 -19.92
N THR A 153 -11.20 -18.13 -21.08
CA THR A 153 -12.58 -18.09 -21.57
C THR A 153 -12.60 -18.31 -23.08
N ASN A 154 -13.65 -18.93 -23.62
CA ASN A 154 -13.85 -19.17 -25.05
C ASN A 154 -12.63 -19.78 -25.77
N THR A 155 -11.97 -20.75 -25.15
CA THR A 155 -10.75 -21.35 -25.73
C THR A 155 -10.54 -22.76 -25.22
N PHE A 156 -9.66 -23.49 -25.90
CA PHE A 156 -9.17 -24.78 -25.41
C PHE A 156 -8.06 -24.59 -24.37
N THR A 157 -8.13 -25.40 -23.33
CA THR A 157 -7.06 -25.54 -22.35
C THR A 157 -5.94 -26.45 -22.89
N PRO A 158 -4.73 -26.37 -22.32
CA PRO A 158 -3.61 -27.24 -22.79
C PRO A 158 -3.87 -28.71 -22.69
N ASP A 159 -4.75 -29.18 -21.81
CA ASP A 159 -5.17 -30.56 -21.61
C ASP A 159 -6.43 -30.94 -22.41
N GLY A 160 -6.87 -30.07 -23.35
CA GLY A 160 -7.86 -30.36 -24.38
C GLY A 160 -9.32 -30.12 -24.01
N TYR A 161 -9.63 -29.54 -22.87
CA TYR A 161 -10.99 -29.12 -22.53
C TYR A 161 -11.31 -27.72 -23.12
N TYR A 162 -12.56 -27.52 -23.55
CA TYR A 162 -13.00 -26.20 -23.97
C TYR A 162 -13.69 -25.50 -22.80
N VAL A 163 -13.25 -24.27 -22.51
CA VAL A 163 -13.90 -23.38 -21.53
C VAL A 163 -14.75 -22.33 -22.23
N GLY A 164 -15.97 -22.16 -21.78
CA GLY A 164 -16.95 -21.24 -22.37
C GLY A 164 -16.72 -19.78 -21.98
N GLU A 165 -17.70 -18.93 -22.33
CA GLU A 165 -17.64 -17.48 -22.05
C GLU A 165 -17.51 -17.16 -20.55
N ASN A 166 -18.15 -17.95 -19.71
CA ASN A 166 -18.08 -17.81 -18.25
C ASN A 166 -16.83 -18.46 -17.63
N GLY A 167 -15.93 -19.03 -18.45
CA GLY A 167 -14.70 -19.69 -18.04
C GLY A 167 -14.87 -21.15 -17.58
N ALA A 168 -16.10 -21.64 -17.40
CA ALA A 168 -16.32 -23.03 -17.00
C ALA A 168 -16.07 -23.98 -18.19
N TYR A 169 -15.47 -25.16 -17.92
CA TYR A 169 -15.34 -26.18 -18.96
C TYR A 169 -16.72 -26.73 -19.37
N LEU A 170 -16.85 -27.04 -20.65
CA LEU A 170 -18.06 -27.59 -21.24
C LEU A 170 -17.98 -29.09 -21.35
N THR A 171 -19.12 -29.76 -21.08
CA THR A 171 -19.28 -31.23 -21.27
C THR A 171 -20.58 -31.51 -22.02
N ASN A 172 -20.58 -32.55 -22.84
CA ASN A 172 -21.76 -33.03 -23.56
C ASN A 172 -22.46 -31.92 -24.38
N THR A 173 -21.71 -30.99 -24.92
CA THR A 173 -22.22 -29.84 -25.69
C THR A 173 -21.43 -29.74 -27.00
N LYS A 174 -22.14 -29.64 -28.11
CA LYS A 174 -21.50 -29.30 -29.39
C LYS A 174 -21.12 -27.84 -29.41
N ILE A 175 -19.88 -27.58 -29.79
CA ILE A 175 -19.36 -26.21 -29.96
C ILE A 175 -18.81 -26.06 -31.38
N ASN A 176 -18.95 -24.86 -31.94
CA ASN A 176 -18.30 -24.50 -33.20
C ASN A 176 -17.18 -23.51 -32.90
N VAL A 177 -15.95 -23.87 -33.24
CA VAL A 177 -14.79 -22.99 -33.05
C VAL A 177 -14.13 -22.86 -34.43
N ASP A 178 -14.09 -21.65 -34.95
CA ASP A 178 -13.51 -21.28 -36.25
C ASP A 178 -14.06 -22.14 -37.42
N GLY A 179 -15.39 -22.43 -37.38
CA GLY A 179 -16.10 -23.20 -38.39
C GLY A 179 -15.96 -24.70 -38.27
N LYS A 180 -15.35 -25.21 -37.22
CA LYS A 180 -15.20 -26.63 -36.93
C LYS A 180 -16.00 -27.05 -35.69
N ASP A 181 -16.77 -28.10 -35.83
CA ASP A 181 -17.57 -28.67 -34.74
C ASP A 181 -16.73 -29.64 -33.88
N TYR A 182 -16.95 -29.53 -32.56
CA TYR A 182 -16.31 -30.35 -31.55
C TYR A 182 -17.33 -30.94 -30.59
#